data_7c379feffa094859b2ca11241f0d2868
#
_entry.id   7c379feffa094859b2ca11241f0d2868
#
_cell.length_a   1.000
_cell.length_b   1.000
_cell.length_c   1.000
_cell.angle_alpha   90.00
_cell.angle_beta   90.00
_cell.angle_gamma   90.00
#
_symmetry.space_group_name_H-M   'P 1'
#
loop_
_entity.id
_entity.type
_entity.pdbx_description
1 polymer ?
#
loop_
_entity_poly.entity_id
_entity_poly.type
_entity_poly.pdbx_seq_one_letter_code
_entity_poly.pdbx_strand_id
1 'polypeptide(L)'
;MKPTDNQFFTGRMESKARILFRAHDLAVVLSFVLSAVCLRAEETPAPPTASEGEKLERRMAADIKAKNWNAVENRIAEGFQSVHPDGPRDRAGEIELLKKMNFGDFRLTNFKSTVVGDNIVVTFTMTVAQIIDGKQLPPKPAYRLSVWKKGAAGWQWISHANLASIP
;
A
#
# COMPACT_ATOMS: atom_id res chain seq x y z
N MET A 1 -74.89 0.09 3.17
CA MET A 1 -75.55 1.36 2.91
C MET A 1 -74.71 2.08 1.86
N LYS A 2 -75.17 2.06 0.63
CA LYS A 2 -74.83 2.93 -0.51
C LYS A 2 -75.55 4.24 -0.35
N PRO A 3 -75.44 5.26 -1.21
CA PRO A 3 -74.42 5.79 -2.09
C PRO A 3 -74.31 7.34 -1.93
N THR A 4 -73.46 8.00 -2.71
CA THR A 4 -73.93 9.03 -3.67
C THR A 4 -72.75 9.65 -4.42
N ASP A 5 -72.93 9.57 -5.72
CA ASP A 5 -72.30 10.34 -6.78
C ASP A 5 -72.24 11.86 -6.53
N ASN A 6 -71.32 12.51 -7.10
CA ASN A 6 -71.61 13.60 -8.02
C ASN A 6 -70.49 13.95 -9.01
N GLN A 7 -70.91 14.05 -10.22
CA GLN A 7 -70.23 14.36 -11.47
C GLN A 7 -70.01 15.86 -11.68
N PHE A 8 -69.27 16.10 -12.76
CA PHE A 8 -69.18 17.31 -13.62
C PHE A 8 -68.16 18.38 -13.19
N PHE A 9 -67.17 18.63 -14.00
CA PHE A 9 -67.27 19.49 -15.16
C PHE A 9 -66.03 19.42 -16.08
N THR A 10 -66.32 19.36 -17.35
CA THR A 10 -65.47 19.43 -18.53
C THR A 10 -64.77 20.80 -18.68
N GLY A 11 -63.54 20.77 -19.15
CA GLY A 11 -62.86 21.97 -19.61
C GLY A 11 -61.67 21.62 -20.51
N ARG A 12 -62.03 21.34 -21.76
CA ARG A 12 -61.13 21.17 -22.88
C ARG A 12 -60.48 22.51 -23.24
N MET A 13 -59.13 22.59 -23.18
CA MET A 13 -58.39 23.57 -23.99
C MET A 13 -57.14 22.94 -24.56
N GLU A 14 -57.26 22.61 -25.84
CA GLU A 14 -56.14 22.28 -26.71
C GLU A 14 -55.27 23.53 -26.94
N SER A 15 -54.04 23.50 -26.53
CA SER A 15 -53.03 24.44 -27.06
C SER A 15 -51.94 23.62 -27.71
N LYS A 16 -52.03 23.52 -29.05
CA LYS A 16 -50.99 22.99 -29.92
C LYS A 16 -49.84 24.01 -29.98
N ALA A 17 -48.90 23.94 -29.07
CA ALA A 17 -47.62 24.55 -29.24
C ALA A 17 -46.69 23.59 -30.01
N ARG A 18 -46.61 23.77 -31.34
CA ARG A 18 -45.62 23.14 -32.20
C ARG A 18 -44.27 23.80 -31.89
N ILE A 19 -43.45 23.17 -31.07
CA ILE A 19 -42.06 23.52 -30.92
C ILE A 19 -41.31 22.96 -32.13
N LEU A 20 -41.03 23.83 -33.08
CA LEU A 20 -40.09 23.57 -34.19
C LEU A 20 -38.67 23.59 -33.61
N PHE A 21 -38.20 22.46 -33.22
CA PHE A 21 -36.76 22.24 -32.97
C PHE A 21 -36.03 22.32 -34.31
N ARG A 22 -35.27 23.37 -34.54
CA ARG A 22 -34.39 23.49 -35.69
C ARG A 22 -33.27 22.46 -35.56
N ALA A 23 -33.07 21.67 -36.62
CA ALA A 23 -32.06 20.63 -36.70
C ALA A 23 -30.59 21.03 -36.47
N HIS A 24 -30.36 22.33 -36.23
CA HIS A 24 -29.02 22.89 -36.00
C HIS A 24 -28.60 22.86 -34.52
N ASP A 25 -29.53 22.75 -33.58
CA ASP A 25 -29.21 22.81 -32.16
C ASP A 25 -28.76 21.42 -31.60
N LEU A 26 -29.08 20.35 -32.33
CA LEU A 26 -28.71 19.00 -31.91
C LEU A 26 -27.23 18.65 -32.18
N ALA A 27 -26.62 19.31 -33.18
CA ALA A 27 -25.22 19.06 -33.55
C ALA A 27 -24.21 19.71 -32.60
N VAL A 28 -24.58 20.80 -31.95
CA VAL A 28 -23.69 21.51 -31.01
C VAL A 28 -23.63 20.83 -29.65
N VAL A 29 -24.75 20.26 -29.20
CA VAL A 29 -24.80 19.56 -27.89
C VAL A 29 -24.07 18.24 -27.96
N LEU A 30 -24.07 17.54 -29.10
CA LEU A 30 -23.36 16.26 -29.25
C LEU A 30 -21.84 16.42 -29.32
N SER A 31 -21.35 17.58 -29.83
CA SER A 31 -19.91 17.87 -29.89
C SER A 31 -19.27 18.18 -28.55
N PHE A 32 -20.05 18.69 -27.59
CA PHE A 32 -19.53 19.02 -26.24
C PHE A 32 -19.45 17.80 -25.29
N VAL A 33 -20.26 16.77 -25.53
CA VAL A 33 -20.26 15.57 -24.69
C VAL A 33 -19.09 14.62 -25.05
N LEU A 34 -18.59 14.70 -26.31
CA LEU A 34 -17.50 13.83 -26.75
C LEU A 34 -16.10 14.30 -26.32
N SER A 35 -15.97 15.54 -25.86
CA SER A 35 -14.67 16.11 -25.48
C SER A 35 -14.29 15.92 -24.00
N ALA A 36 -15.15 15.32 -23.17
CA ALA A 36 -14.93 15.16 -21.72
C ALA A 36 -14.52 13.75 -21.30
N VAL A 37 -14.39 12.81 -22.24
CA VAL A 37 -13.71 11.54 -21.95
C VAL A 37 -12.23 11.73 -22.21
N CYS A 38 -11.57 12.58 -21.41
CA CYS A 38 -10.15 12.45 -21.17
C CYS A 38 -9.96 11.06 -20.55
N LEU A 39 -9.56 10.11 -21.36
CA LEU A 39 -8.92 8.87 -20.88
C LEU A 39 -7.78 9.30 -19.94
N ARG A 40 -8.08 9.30 -18.66
CA ARG A 40 -7.04 9.27 -17.65
C ARG A 40 -6.38 7.92 -17.88
N ALA A 41 -5.31 7.90 -18.64
CA ALA A 41 -4.42 6.76 -18.68
C ALA A 41 -4.03 6.52 -17.22
N GLU A 42 -4.55 5.45 -16.65
CA GLU A 42 -4.10 4.96 -15.36
C GLU A 42 -2.62 4.65 -15.57
N GLU A 43 -1.73 5.51 -15.04
CA GLU A 43 -0.29 5.26 -15.08
C GLU A 43 -0.05 3.93 -14.41
N THR A 44 0.21 2.92 -15.22
CA THR A 44 0.63 1.61 -14.71
C THR A 44 1.88 1.85 -13.87
N PRO A 45 1.85 1.50 -12.57
CA PRO A 45 3.01 1.73 -11.71
C PRO A 45 4.25 1.12 -12.33
N ALA A 46 5.35 1.87 -12.37
CA ALA A 46 6.60 1.37 -12.90
C ALA A 46 6.97 0.02 -12.25
N PRO A 47 7.53 -0.94 -13.02
CA PRO A 47 7.93 -2.22 -12.47
C PRO A 47 8.96 -2.02 -11.35
N PRO A 48 8.99 -2.91 -10.33
CA PRO A 48 9.97 -2.83 -9.25
C PRO A 48 11.40 -2.98 -9.79
N THR A 49 12.35 -2.34 -9.13
CA THR A 49 13.78 -2.41 -9.48
C THR A 49 14.60 -2.98 -8.32
N ALA A 50 15.75 -3.58 -8.62
CA ALA A 50 16.65 -4.11 -7.59
C ALA A 50 17.11 -3.01 -6.61
N SER A 51 17.32 -1.79 -7.07
CA SER A 51 17.69 -0.64 -6.22
C SER A 51 16.57 -0.23 -5.26
N GLU A 52 15.32 -0.56 -5.56
CA GLU A 52 14.18 -0.31 -4.67
C GLU A 52 14.26 -1.14 -3.39
N GLY A 53 14.73 -2.39 -3.47
CA GLY A 53 14.91 -3.24 -2.30
C GLY A 53 15.84 -2.62 -1.25
N GLU A 54 16.99 -2.07 -1.67
CA GLU A 54 17.89 -1.38 -0.75
C GLU A 54 17.22 -0.16 -0.09
N LYS A 55 16.46 0.63 -0.84
CA LYS A 55 15.73 1.80 -0.30
C LYS A 55 14.70 1.38 0.75
N LEU A 56 13.98 0.30 0.49
CA LEU A 56 12.98 -0.24 1.42
C LEU A 56 13.62 -0.68 2.75
N GLU A 57 14.74 -1.41 2.69
CA GLU A 57 15.46 -1.83 3.90
C GLU A 57 16.01 -0.65 4.70
N ARG A 58 16.66 0.31 4.01
CA ARG A 58 17.19 1.50 4.68
C ARG A 58 16.09 2.32 5.34
N ARG A 59 14.96 2.47 4.68
CA ARG A 59 13.81 3.20 5.22
C ARG A 59 13.20 2.48 6.41
N MET A 60 13.03 1.15 6.33
CA MET A 60 12.50 0.35 7.43
C MET A 60 13.39 0.46 8.67
N ALA A 61 14.71 0.29 8.53
CA ALA A 61 15.66 0.43 9.61
C ALA A 61 15.65 1.85 10.22
N ALA A 62 15.54 2.88 9.39
CA ALA A 62 15.45 4.27 9.86
C ALA A 62 14.17 4.53 10.65
N ASP A 63 13.02 4.03 10.19
CA ASP A 63 11.74 4.19 10.89
C ASP A 63 11.72 3.42 12.22
N ILE A 64 12.31 2.22 12.29
CA ILE A 64 12.48 1.47 13.54
C ILE A 64 13.34 2.26 14.52
N LYS A 65 14.50 2.78 14.08
CA LYS A 65 15.39 3.61 14.91
C LYS A 65 14.69 4.87 15.43
N ALA A 66 13.91 5.52 14.58
CA ALA A 66 13.14 6.71 14.93
C ALA A 66 11.88 6.41 15.76
N LYS A 67 11.56 5.11 15.99
CA LYS A 67 10.33 4.67 16.64
C LYS A 67 9.06 5.16 15.94
N ASN A 68 9.11 5.29 14.62
CA ASN A 68 7.97 5.66 13.79
C ASN A 68 7.04 4.45 13.59
N TRP A 69 6.40 4.02 14.68
CA TRP A 69 5.65 2.76 14.74
C TRP A 69 4.52 2.70 13.74
N ASN A 70 3.81 3.80 13.52
CA ASN A 70 2.74 3.83 12.52
C ASN A 70 3.26 3.47 11.12
N ALA A 71 4.39 4.03 10.71
CA ALA A 71 5.00 3.70 9.42
C ALA A 71 5.53 2.26 9.37
N VAL A 72 6.11 1.76 10.46
CA VAL A 72 6.62 0.39 10.58
C VAL A 72 5.46 -0.61 10.47
N GLU A 73 4.42 -0.46 11.28
CA GLU A 73 3.28 -1.38 11.33
C GLU A 73 2.50 -1.43 10.00
N ASN A 74 2.33 -0.28 9.34
CA ASN A 74 1.66 -0.21 8.04
C ASN A 74 2.44 -0.89 6.91
N ARG A 75 3.76 -1.06 7.08
CA ARG A 75 4.57 -1.78 6.10
C ARG A 75 4.65 -3.28 6.35
N ILE A 76 4.34 -3.76 7.54
CA ILE A 76 4.32 -5.19 7.84
C ILE A 76 2.97 -5.77 7.41
N ALA A 77 2.97 -6.66 6.41
CA ALA A 77 1.76 -7.25 5.86
C ALA A 77 1.01 -8.12 6.88
N GLU A 78 -0.31 -8.29 6.69
CA GLU A 78 -1.14 -9.13 7.58
C GLU A 78 -0.66 -10.62 7.61
N GLY A 79 -0.17 -11.15 6.51
CA GLY A 79 0.38 -12.51 6.44
C GLY A 79 1.89 -12.61 6.67
N PHE A 80 2.50 -11.59 7.28
CA PHE A 80 3.94 -11.55 7.53
C PHE A 80 4.42 -12.70 8.40
N GLN A 81 5.59 -13.25 8.04
CA GLN A 81 6.31 -14.23 8.83
C GLN A 81 7.81 -13.91 8.86
N SER A 82 8.42 -14.11 10.02
CA SER A 82 9.86 -14.00 10.19
C SER A 82 10.45 -15.22 10.88
N VAL A 83 11.76 -15.39 10.70
CA VAL A 83 12.56 -16.39 11.42
C VAL A 83 13.76 -15.70 12.04
N HIS A 84 13.95 -15.89 13.32
CA HIS A 84 15.07 -15.39 14.12
C HIS A 84 15.85 -16.56 14.72
N PRO A 85 17.07 -16.34 15.28
CA PRO A 85 17.83 -17.42 15.91
C PRO A 85 17.11 -18.14 17.06
N ASP A 86 16.15 -17.48 17.68
CA ASP A 86 15.32 -17.98 18.79
C ASP A 86 13.93 -18.50 18.35
N GLY A 87 13.59 -18.45 17.06
CA GLY A 87 12.39 -19.04 16.50
C GLY A 87 11.62 -18.17 15.52
N PRO A 88 10.49 -18.69 15.01
CA PRO A 88 9.61 -17.96 14.09
C PRO A 88 8.71 -16.96 14.81
N ARG A 89 8.27 -15.92 14.08
CA ARG A 89 7.29 -14.95 14.53
C ARG A 89 6.31 -14.64 13.40
N ASP A 90 5.08 -14.36 13.80
CA ASP A 90 4.08 -13.73 12.95
C ASP A 90 4.19 -12.19 13.02
N ARG A 91 3.28 -11.51 12.36
CA ARG A 91 3.20 -10.03 12.35
C ARG A 91 3.16 -9.44 13.76
N ALA A 92 2.32 -9.97 14.62
CA ALA A 92 2.14 -9.43 15.97
C ALA A 92 3.40 -9.60 16.82
N GLY A 93 4.00 -10.78 16.78
CA GLY A 93 5.25 -11.09 17.48
C GLY A 93 6.44 -10.28 16.99
N GLU A 94 6.51 -10.01 15.67
CA GLU A 94 7.56 -9.14 15.12
C GLU A 94 7.40 -7.70 15.58
N ILE A 95 6.19 -7.13 15.51
CA ILE A 95 5.91 -5.76 15.97
C ILE A 95 6.24 -5.63 17.48
N GLU A 96 5.86 -6.61 18.27
CA GLU A 96 6.18 -6.61 19.72
C GLU A 96 7.69 -6.61 19.97
N LEU A 97 8.44 -7.46 19.27
CA LEU A 97 9.91 -7.48 19.35
C LEU A 97 10.51 -6.14 18.98
N LEU A 98 10.12 -5.57 17.84
CA LEU A 98 10.63 -4.29 17.36
C LEU A 98 10.37 -3.15 18.35
N LYS A 99 9.19 -3.12 18.99
CA LYS A 99 8.83 -2.12 20.02
C LYS A 99 9.62 -2.28 21.32
N LYS A 100 9.92 -3.51 21.71
CA LYS A 100 10.73 -3.81 22.92
C LYS A 100 12.22 -3.54 22.72
N MET A 101 12.68 -3.65 21.50
CA MET A 101 14.07 -3.48 21.14
C MET A 101 14.46 -1.99 21.17
N ASN A 102 15.57 -1.68 21.84
CA ASN A 102 16.22 -0.38 21.65
C ASN A 102 17.21 -0.49 20.47
N PHE A 103 16.76 0.00 19.33
CA PHE A 103 17.50 -0.07 18.06
C PHE A 103 18.40 1.15 17.92
N GLY A 104 19.70 0.97 18.12
CA GLY A 104 20.69 2.02 18.07
C GLY A 104 21.27 2.28 16.68
N ASP A 105 22.55 2.64 16.62
CA ASP A 105 23.21 2.87 15.34
C ASP A 105 23.34 1.58 14.53
N PHE A 106 23.09 1.69 13.24
CA PHE A 106 23.10 0.55 12.33
C PHE A 106 23.88 0.84 11.05
N ARG A 107 24.36 -0.23 10.43
CA ARG A 107 25.00 -0.22 9.12
C ARG A 107 24.42 -1.33 8.27
N LEU A 108 23.99 -1.02 7.06
CA LEU A 108 23.48 -1.96 6.06
C LEU A 108 24.45 -1.99 4.88
N THR A 109 24.93 -3.17 4.51
CA THR A 109 25.93 -3.38 3.45
C THR A 109 25.63 -4.67 2.69
N ASN A 110 26.38 -4.90 1.60
CA ASN A 110 26.35 -6.13 0.81
C ASN A 110 24.97 -6.49 0.29
N PHE A 111 24.24 -5.48 -0.21
CA PHE A 111 22.92 -5.69 -0.78
C PHE A 111 22.96 -6.51 -2.07
N LYS A 112 22.07 -7.48 -2.15
CA LYS A 112 21.68 -8.15 -3.37
C LYS A 112 20.17 -8.20 -3.43
N SER A 113 19.59 -7.65 -4.48
CA SER A 113 18.15 -7.63 -4.70
C SER A 113 17.79 -8.32 -6.01
N THR A 114 16.73 -9.11 -5.99
CA THR A 114 16.17 -9.80 -7.15
C THR A 114 14.69 -9.50 -7.23
N VAL A 115 14.24 -9.08 -8.40
CA VAL A 115 12.81 -8.83 -8.69
C VAL A 115 12.18 -10.11 -9.20
N VAL A 116 11.03 -10.50 -8.62
CA VAL A 116 10.25 -11.68 -9.00
C VAL A 116 8.77 -11.28 -9.04
N GLY A 117 8.27 -10.94 -10.23
CA GLY A 117 6.92 -10.37 -10.38
C GLY A 117 6.78 -9.09 -9.54
N ASP A 118 5.75 -9.04 -8.70
CA ASP A 118 5.48 -7.92 -7.80
C ASP A 118 6.29 -7.99 -6.49
N ASN A 119 7.26 -8.88 -6.41
CA ASN A 119 8.07 -9.05 -5.21
C ASN A 119 9.52 -8.62 -5.44
N ILE A 120 10.16 -8.18 -4.37
CA ILE A 120 11.63 -7.99 -4.31
C ILE A 120 12.15 -8.85 -3.18
N VAL A 121 13.09 -9.74 -3.50
CA VAL A 121 13.87 -10.50 -2.52
C VAL A 121 15.18 -9.75 -2.30
N VAL A 122 15.47 -9.43 -1.04
CA VAL A 122 16.67 -8.66 -0.66
C VAL A 122 17.48 -9.44 0.35
N THR A 123 18.76 -9.64 0.05
CA THR A 123 19.73 -10.11 1.05
C THR A 123 20.73 -9.00 1.35
N PHE A 124 21.14 -8.89 2.58
CA PHE A 124 22.08 -7.87 3.04
C PHE A 124 22.77 -8.27 4.33
N THR A 125 23.79 -7.53 4.69
CA THR A 125 24.46 -7.64 6.00
C THR A 125 24.04 -6.46 6.87
N MET A 126 23.61 -6.73 8.09
CA MET A 126 23.26 -5.72 9.07
C MET A 126 24.20 -5.80 10.27
N THR A 127 24.72 -4.66 10.66
CA THR A 127 25.41 -4.45 11.94
C THR A 127 24.59 -3.44 12.72
N VAL A 128 24.17 -3.75 13.93
CA VAL A 128 23.33 -2.87 14.73
C VAL A 128 23.70 -2.95 16.20
N ALA A 129 23.82 -1.79 16.86
CA ALA A 129 23.88 -1.70 18.29
C ALA A 129 22.44 -1.77 18.85
N GLN A 130 22.14 -2.78 19.64
CA GLN A 130 20.79 -2.99 20.14
C GLN A 130 20.76 -3.47 21.59
N ILE A 131 19.71 -3.11 22.28
CA ILE A 131 19.38 -3.61 23.62
C ILE A 131 18.05 -4.35 23.50
N ILE A 132 18.01 -5.62 23.90
CA ILE A 132 16.80 -6.44 23.95
C ILE A 132 16.66 -6.92 25.39
N ASP A 133 15.50 -6.69 26.01
CA ASP A 133 15.20 -7.07 27.40
C ASP A 133 16.30 -6.62 28.40
N GLY A 134 16.80 -5.40 28.20
CA GLY A 134 17.86 -4.81 29.03
C GLY A 134 19.27 -5.34 28.78
N LYS A 135 19.44 -6.34 27.91
CA LYS A 135 20.73 -6.90 27.54
C LYS A 135 21.30 -6.23 26.30
N GLN A 136 22.47 -5.61 26.45
CA GLN A 136 23.24 -5.06 25.33
C GLN A 136 23.78 -6.19 24.48
N LEU A 137 23.44 -6.21 23.18
CA LEU A 137 24.02 -7.12 22.21
C LEU A 137 25.18 -6.43 21.48
N PRO A 138 26.33 -7.12 21.29
CA PRO A 138 27.43 -6.54 20.55
C PRO A 138 27.05 -6.31 19.09
N PRO A 139 27.51 -5.20 18.47
CA PRO A 139 27.20 -4.87 17.08
C PRO A 139 27.98 -5.76 16.11
N LYS A 140 27.68 -7.05 16.09
CA LYS A 140 28.25 -8.00 15.14
C LYS A 140 27.47 -8.01 13.84
N PRO A 141 28.14 -8.13 12.68
CA PRO A 141 27.46 -8.31 11.40
C PRO A 141 26.65 -9.60 11.39
N ALA A 142 25.46 -9.55 10.80
CA ALA A 142 24.64 -10.73 10.61
C ALA A 142 23.91 -10.63 9.26
N TYR A 143 23.72 -11.77 8.61
CA TYR A 143 22.98 -11.83 7.36
C TYR A 143 21.49 -11.69 7.59
N ARG A 144 20.84 -11.03 6.62
CA ARG A 144 19.39 -10.81 6.58
C ARG A 144 18.86 -11.20 5.21
N LEU A 145 17.63 -11.64 5.20
CA LEU A 145 16.83 -11.80 4.00
C LEU A 145 15.46 -11.16 4.26
N SER A 146 14.99 -10.39 3.32
CA SER A 146 13.66 -9.82 3.32
C SER A 146 12.95 -10.06 2.01
N VAL A 147 11.63 -10.19 2.07
CA VAL A 147 10.77 -10.21 0.89
C VAL A 147 9.76 -9.08 1.02
N TRP A 148 9.72 -8.23 0.01
CA TRP A 148 8.78 -7.13 -0.13
C TRP A 148 7.82 -7.41 -1.27
N LYS A 149 6.54 -7.13 -1.08
CA LYS A 149 5.50 -7.26 -2.11
C LYS A 149 4.89 -5.91 -2.41
N LYS A 150 4.75 -5.60 -3.70
CA LYS A 150 4.04 -4.40 -4.16
C LYS A 150 2.54 -4.67 -4.18
N GLY A 151 1.77 -3.84 -3.50
CA GLY A 151 0.32 -3.88 -3.48
C GLY A 151 -0.26 -2.49 -3.77
N ALA A 152 -1.59 -2.37 -3.76
CA ALA A 152 -2.29 -1.10 -3.98
C ALA A 152 -1.90 -0.01 -2.96
N ALA A 153 -1.61 -0.40 -1.71
CA ALA A 153 -1.17 0.50 -0.64
C ALA A 153 0.34 0.79 -0.64
N GLY A 154 1.08 0.31 -1.64
CA GLY A 154 2.53 0.43 -1.72
C GLY A 154 3.27 -0.85 -1.35
N TRP A 155 4.54 -0.71 -0.98
CA TRP A 155 5.38 -1.85 -0.61
C TRP A 155 5.09 -2.34 0.80
N GLN A 156 4.88 -3.64 0.94
CA GLN A 156 4.68 -4.33 2.21
C GLN A 156 5.74 -5.39 2.44
N TRP A 157 6.25 -5.45 3.65
CA TRP A 157 7.17 -6.47 4.13
C TRP A 157 6.40 -7.74 4.43
N ILE A 158 6.66 -8.81 3.67
CA ILE A 158 5.90 -10.05 3.77
C ILE A 158 6.69 -11.18 4.43
N SER A 159 8.02 -11.08 4.44
CA SER A 159 8.85 -12.07 5.16
C SER A 159 10.22 -11.49 5.51
N HIS A 160 10.82 -12.02 6.60
CA HIS A 160 12.13 -11.67 7.07
C HIS A 160 12.86 -12.87 7.70
N ALA A 161 14.15 -12.96 7.45
CA ALA A 161 15.02 -13.86 8.19
C ALA A 161 16.18 -13.06 8.81
N ASN A 162 16.34 -13.24 10.11
CA ASN A 162 17.42 -12.68 10.90
C ASN A 162 18.32 -13.84 11.35
N LEU A 163 19.44 -14.02 10.67
CA LEU A 163 20.37 -15.10 10.98
C LEU A 163 21.26 -14.72 12.17
N ALA A 164 21.88 -15.71 12.78
CA ALA A 164 22.88 -15.49 13.81
C ALA A 164 24.04 -14.63 13.27
N SER A 165 24.73 -13.96 14.19
CA SER A 165 25.91 -13.17 13.83
C SER A 165 26.98 -14.03 13.19
N ILE A 166 27.70 -13.45 12.25
CA ILE A 166 28.87 -14.09 11.62
C ILE A 166 29.93 -14.31 12.70
N PRO A 167 30.57 -15.49 12.77
CA PRO A 167 31.61 -15.78 13.73
C PRO A 167 32.81 -14.81 13.66
#